data_ebb745424f36a604cf56037b9f64c828
#
_entry.id   ebb745424f36a604cf56037b9f64c828
#
_cell.length_a   1.000
_cell.length_b   1.000
_cell.length_c   1.000
_cell.angle_alpha   90.00
_cell.angle_beta   90.00
_cell.angle_gamma   90.00
#
_symmetry.space_group_name_H-M   'P 1'
#
loop_
_entity.id
_entity.type
_entity.pdbx_description
1 polymer ?
#
loop_
_entity_poly.entity_id
_entity_poly.type
_entity_poly.pdbx_seq_one_letter_code
_entity_poly.pdbx_strand_id
1 'polypeptide(L)'
;MHTRATSTAAVAAEAARACPSCRSRRLEAFHEHRGIPVHSCRLVSTADEALAFPRGELSLSFCANCGFITNTEYDGSLQDYSVAYEETQGFSARFRQFSEELAARWVEEFGLHGKRIVEIGAGKGEFLTAMCELGDNFGVGIDPSFVEERLADEHRSRMQFLRELYGEQHVGLPADAIVCRHTLEHIHDVGGFMRLVRQAAENNPTAVVLFELPDVVRVLRDVAFWDIYYEHCSYFSTGSLARLFRDSGFEVLGARLEYDDQYITLEARLGQGSDTPLAVEEPVGALADDVALFRQSYAETIERWRDQLAEAAAAGERVVIWGAGSKGVSFLTTLGVTVEIAFAVDVNPYKHGKYMPATGQRIVAPEFLREYKPDLVIAMNSIYLDEIGAQLESMDLQPRLLGV
;
A
#
# COMPACT_ATOMS: atom_id res chain seq x y z
N MET A 1 -41.97 27.91 -17.75
CA MET A 1 -41.12 27.26 -16.74
C MET A 1 -40.35 26.15 -17.44
N HIS A 2 -39.08 26.42 -17.81
CA HIS A 2 -38.20 25.40 -18.38
C HIS A 2 -37.28 24.92 -17.26
N THR A 3 -37.59 23.76 -16.69
CA THR A 3 -36.68 23.02 -15.83
C THR A 3 -35.55 22.45 -16.70
N ARG A 4 -34.36 23.02 -16.54
CA ARG A 4 -33.11 22.44 -17.11
C ARG A 4 -32.88 21.09 -16.44
N ALA A 5 -33.05 20.00 -17.19
CA ALA A 5 -32.53 18.72 -16.85
C ALA A 5 -31.00 18.84 -16.92
N THR A 6 -30.30 18.89 -15.78
CA THR A 6 -28.86 18.73 -15.71
C THR A 6 -28.56 17.30 -16.17
N SER A 7 -27.79 17.18 -17.25
CA SER A 7 -27.36 15.89 -17.82
C SER A 7 -26.63 15.08 -16.75
N THR A 8 -26.96 13.79 -16.65
CA THR A 8 -26.24 12.82 -15.77
C THR A 8 -24.71 12.83 -15.97
N ALA A 9 -24.26 13.11 -17.19
CA ALA A 9 -22.84 13.28 -17.53
C ALA A 9 -22.22 14.54 -16.87
N ALA A 10 -22.97 15.65 -16.75
CA ALA A 10 -22.48 16.87 -16.09
C ALA A 10 -22.37 16.67 -14.57
N VAL A 11 -23.30 15.93 -13.98
CA VAL A 11 -23.28 15.59 -12.55
C VAL A 11 -22.13 14.62 -12.24
N ALA A 12 -21.88 13.65 -13.11
CA ALA A 12 -20.74 12.73 -12.99
C ALA A 12 -19.38 13.44 -13.15
N ALA A 13 -19.24 14.34 -14.14
CA ALA A 13 -18.04 15.16 -14.34
C ALA A 13 -17.83 16.18 -13.20
N GLU A 14 -18.88 16.61 -12.56
CA GLU A 14 -18.84 17.53 -11.42
C GLU A 14 -18.47 16.80 -10.12
N ALA A 15 -18.90 15.53 -9.96
CA ALA A 15 -18.50 14.66 -8.87
C ALA A 15 -17.03 14.22 -8.98
N ALA A 16 -16.53 13.99 -10.19
CA ALA A 16 -15.12 13.62 -10.46
C ALA A 16 -14.10 14.73 -10.09
N ARG A 17 -14.56 15.96 -9.82
CA ARG A 17 -13.72 17.09 -9.39
C ARG A 17 -13.78 17.39 -7.90
N ALA A 18 -14.49 16.57 -7.13
CA ALA A 18 -14.60 16.72 -5.69
C ALA A 18 -13.69 15.73 -4.98
N CYS A 19 -13.10 16.15 -3.86
CA CYS A 19 -12.31 15.28 -3.01
C CYS A 19 -13.10 14.03 -2.59
N PRO A 20 -12.60 12.81 -2.84
CA PRO A 20 -13.30 11.58 -2.46
C PRO A 20 -13.54 11.44 -0.95
N SER A 21 -12.68 12.05 -0.12
CA SER A 21 -12.80 12.05 1.34
C SER A 21 -13.86 13.05 1.83
N CYS A 22 -13.65 14.36 1.64
CA CYS A 22 -14.47 15.41 2.26
C CYS A 22 -15.43 16.14 1.31
N ARG A 23 -15.49 15.75 0.03
CA ARG A 23 -16.32 16.35 -1.03
C ARG A 23 -16.02 17.84 -1.35
N SER A 24 -14.95 18.39 -0.79
CA SER A 24 -14.48 19.74 -1.15
C SER A 24 -14.00 19.78 -2.60
N ARG A 25 -14.13 20.95 -3.26
CA ARG A 25 -13.60 21.21 -4.60
C ARG A 25 -12.19 21.84 -4.59
N ARG A 26 -11.53 21.84 -3.44
CA ARG A 26 -10.20 22.42 -3.26
C ARG A 26 -9.11 21.39 -3.49
N LEU A 27 -9.16 20.72 -4.65
CA LEU A 27 -8.11 19.81 -5.12
C LEU A 27 -7.11 20.57 -5.99
N GLU A 28 -5.82 20.45 -5.69
CA GLU A 28 -4.72 21.09 -6.36
C GLU A 28 -3.72 20.04 -6.83
N ALA A 29 -3.56 19.86 -8.16
CA ALA A 29 -2.62 18.92 -8.72
C ALA A 29 -1.18 19.38 -8.44
N PHE A 30 -0.32 18.46 -8.01
CA PHE A 30 1.06 18.75 -7.68
C PHE A 30 2.10 17.81 -8.29
N HIS A 31 1.69 16.61 -8.74
CA HIS A 31 2.58 15.64 -9.35
C HIS A 31 1.86 14.87 -10.45
N GLU A 32 2.53 14.67 -11.59
CA GLU A 32 2.03 13.91 -12.72
C GLU A 32 3.07 12.89 -13.17
N HIS A 33 2.61 11.68 -13.47
CA HIS A 33 3.41 10.64 -14.09
C HIS A 33 2.60 9.94 -15.19
N ARG A 34 3.11 9.98 -16.43
CA ARG A 34 2.44 9.38 -17.58
C ARG A 34 2.99 7.99 -17.90
N GLY A 35 2.10 7.11 -18.25
CA GLY A 35 2.48 5.77 -18.68
C GLY A 35 3.06 4.89 -17.57
N ILE A 36 2.60 5.08 -16.31
CA ILE A 36 2.96 4.21 -15.19
C ILE A 36 2.23 2.87 -15.31
N PRO A 37 2.87 1.72 -15.00
CA PRO A 37 2.17 0.42 -15.03
C PRO A 37 1.00 0.40 -14.04
N VAL A 38 -0.15 -0.12 -14.49
CA VAL A 38 -1.38 -0.13 -13.69
C VAL A 38 -1.35 -1.11 -12.51
N HIS A 39 -0.44 -2.10 -12.56
CA HIS A 39 -0.14 -3.02 -11.45
C HIS A 39 1.35 -3.15 -11.23
N SER A 40 1.74 -3.27 -9.99
CA SER A 40 3.12 -3.45 -9.55
C SER A 40 3.41 -4.84 -8.97
N CYS A 41 2.42 -5.48 -8.36
CA CYS A 41 2.57 -6.81 -7.73
C CYS A 41 1.97 -7.95 -8.56
N ARG A 42 1.48 -7.70 -9.77
CA ARG A 42 0.97 -8.76 -10.64
C ARG A 42 2.10 -9.57 -11.25
N LEU A 43 2.04 -10.89 -11.09
CA LEU A 43 3.05 -11.81 -11.63
C LEU A 43 2.98 -11.86 -13.17
N VAL A 44 4.10 -11.57 -13.82
CA VAL A 44 4.25 -11.57 -15.28
C VAL A 44 5.21 -12.68 -15.69
N SER A 45 4.79 -13.55 -16.63
CA SER A 45 5.51 -14.80 -16.91
C SER A 45 6.58 -14.68 -17.98
N THR A 46 6.52 -13.68 -18.86
CA THR A 46 7.48 -13.47 -19.95
C THR A 46 7.94 -12.00 -20.02
N ALA A 47 9.14 -11.79 -20.58
CA ALA A 47 9.66 -10.44 -20.78
C ALA A 47 8.80 -9.62 -21.74
N ASP A 48 8.27 -10.26 -22.79
CA ASP A 48 7.41 -9.59 -23.79
C ASP A 48 6.09 -9.10 -23.15
N GLU A 49 5.45 -9.92 -22.31
CA GLU A 49 4.28 -9.52 -21.53
C GLU A 49 4.61 -8.36 -20.58
N ALA A 50 5.79 -8.41 -19.94
CA ALA A 50 6.21 -7.37 -19.04
C ALA A 50 6.41 -6.02 -19.76
N LEU A 51 7.08 -6.01 -20.91
CA LEU A 51 7.28 -4.81 -21.71
C LEU A 51 5.98 -4.24 -22.30
N ALA A 52 5.01 -5.12 -22.63
CA ALA A 52 3.70 -4.75 -23.13
C ALA A 52 2.67 -4.49 -22.00
N PHE A 53 3.11 -4.45 -20.75
CA PHE A 53 2.21 -4.35 -19.59
C PHE A 53 1.33 -3.09 -19.66
N PRO A 54 0.04 -3.17 -19.29
CA PRO A 54 -0.88 -2.04 -19.33
C PRO A 54 -0.39 -0.87 -18.49
N ARG A 55 -0.59 0.34 -19.00
CA ARG A 55 -0.13 1.59 -18.39
C ARG A 55 -1.30 2.56 -18.23
N GLY A 56 -1.25 3.37 -17.18
CA GLY A 56 -2.24 4.40 -16.87
C GLY A 56 -1.59 5.76 -16.63
N GLU A 57 -2.43 6.74 -16.37
CA GLU A 57 -2.02 8.11 -16.04
C GLU A 57 -2.17 8.34 -14.53
N LEU A 58 -1.22 9.03 -13.94
CA LEU A 58 -1.24 9.40 -12.54
C LEU A 58 -1.15 10.93 -12.42
N SER A 59 -2.14 11.53 -11.74
CA SER A 59 -2.14 12.93 -11.35
C SER A 59 -2.51 13.05 -9.88
N LEU A 60 -1.51 13.21 -9.01
CA LEU A 60 -1.74 13.40 -7.59
C LEU A 60 -2.21 14.81 -7.31
N SER A 61 -3.36 14.90 -6.64
CA SER A 61 -3.98 16.15 -6.22
C SER A 61 -4.16 16.18 -4.70
N PHE A 62 -3.73 17.28 -4.09
CA PHE A 62 -3.87 17.54 -2.66
C PHE A 62 -5.17 18.29 -2.37
N CYS A 63 -5.90 17.87 -1.36
CA CYS A 63 -7.10 18.56 -0.89
C CYS A 63 -6.74 19.59 0.19
N ALA A 64 -6.78 20.87 -0.16
CA ALA A 64 -6.50 21.97 0.77
C ALA A 64 -7.56 22.14 1.89
N ASN A 65 -8.60 21.28 1.94
CA ASN A 65 -9.60 21.27 3.01
C ASN A 65 -9.32 20.20 4.08
N CYS A 66 -8.98 18.96 3.67
CA CYS A 66 -8.81 17.85 4.62
C CYS A 66 -7.43 17.19 4.59
N GLY A 67 -6.53 17.60 3.70
CA GLY A 67 -5.18 17.04 3.59
C GLY A 67 -5.11 15.71 2.82
N PHE A 68 -6.23 15.19 2.32
CA PHE A 68 -6.25 13.97 1.54
C PHE A 68 -5.57 14.16 0.18
N ILE A 69 -4.80 13.17 -0.26
CA ILE A 69 -4.17 13.17 -1.59
C ILE A 69 -4.76 12.02 -2.39
N THR A 70 -5.08 12.28 -3.67
CA THR A 70 -5.70 11.28 -4.55
C THR A 70 -5.18 11.40 -5.98
N ASN A 71 -5.14 10.24 -6.68
CA ASN A 71 -4.93 10.21 -8.13
C ASN A 71 -6.24 10.57 -8.83
N THR A 72 -6.32 11.75 -9.45
CA THR A 72 -7.52 12.24 -10.14
C THR A 72 -7.71 11.63 -11.53
N GLU A 73 -6.69 10.96 -12.08
CA GLU A 73 -6.74 10.23 -13.35
C GLU A 73 -6.90 8.71 -13.16
N TYR A 74 -7.23 8.27 -11.94
CA TYR A 74 -7.40 6.85 -11.64
C TYR A 74 -8.62 6.27 -12.34
N ASP A 75 -8.41 5.18 -13.09
CA ASP A 75 -9.45 4.36 -13.71
C ASP A 75 -9.45 2.97 -13.07
N GLY A 76 -10.41 2.70 -12.20
CA GLY A 76 -10.55 1.42 -11.51
C GLY A 76 -10.85 0.23 -12.44
N SER A 77 -11.29 0.48 -13.70
CA SER A 77 -11.53 -0.59 -14.67
C SER A 77 -10.23 -1.24 -15.16
N LEU A 78 -9.08 -0.60 -14.93
CA LEU A 78 -7.76 -1.13 -15.25
C LEU A 78 -7.19 -2.04 -14.17
N GLN A 79 -7.86 -2.16 -13.01
CA GLN A 79 -7.41 -2.96 -11.88
C GLN A 79 -7.92 -4.40 -11.94
N ASP A 80 -7.02 -5.34 -11.62
CA ASP A 80 -7.31 -6.77 -11.57
C ASP A 80 -6.60 -7.40 -10.35
N TYR A 81 -7.30 -7.43 -9.21
CA TYR A 81 -6.84 -8.07 -7.98
C TYR A 81 -7.20 -9.56 -7.97
N SER A 82 -6.69 -10.31 -8.94
CA SER A 82 -6.88 -11.76 -9.04
C SER A 82 -5.80 -12.52 -8.24
N VAL A 83 -5.88 -13.84 -8.26
CA VAL A 83 -4.86 -14.74 -7.67
C VAL A 83 -3.44 -14.55 -8.23
N ALA A 84 -3.29 -13.86 -9.37
CA ALA A 84 -1.99 -13.49 -9.92
C ALA A 84 -1.35 -12.26 -9.22
N TYR A 85 -2.07 -11.61 -8.32
CA TYR A 85 -1.58 -10.52 -7.50
C TYR A 85 -0.78 -11.06 -6.30
N GLU A 86 0.51 -10.72 -6.21
CA GLU A 86 1.44 -11.27 -5.22
C GLU A 86 2.08 -10.14 -4.41
N GLU A 87 1.34 -9.68 -3.40
CA GLU A 87 1.67 -8.57 -2.53
C GLU A 87 2.40 -8.98 -1.24
N THR A 88 2.46 -10.28 -0.93
CA THR A 88 2.93 -10.80 0.35
C THR A 88 4.34 -10.32 0.72
N GLN A 89 4.47 -9.66 1.85
CA GLN A 89 5.73 -9.23 2.46
C GLN A 89 6.21 -10.23 3.55
N GLY A 90 5.42 -11.23 3.89
CA GLY A 90 5.65 -12.20 4.97
C GLY A 90 6.91 -13.08 4.79
N PHE A 91 7.62 -12.99 3.68
CA PHE A 91 8.90 -13.66 3.47
C PHE A 91 10.09 -12.94 4.13
N SER A 92 9.96 -11.64 4.48
CA SER A 92 10.92 -10.93 5.32
C SER A 92 10.68 -11.27 6.80
N ALA A 93 11.74 -11.60 7.53
CA ALA A 93 11.68 -11.84 8.97
C ALA A 93 11.27 -10.58 9.74
N ARG A 94 11.79 -9.41 9.31
CA ARG A 94 11.46 -8.12 9.90
C ARG A 94 9.98 -7.77 9.75
N PHE A 95 9.41 -8.00 8.56
CA PHE A 95 7.99 -7.72 8.34
C PHE A 95 7.08 -8.67 9.12
N ARG A 96 7.42 -9.97 9.18
CA ARG A 96 6.68 -10.94 10.01
C ARG A 96 6.65 -10.53 11.46
N GLN A 97 7.82 -10.20 12.03
CA GLN A 97 7.92 -9.74 13.42
C GLN A 97 7.01 -8.53 13.68
N PHE A 98 7.07 -7.50 12.83
CA PHE A 98 6.19 -6.34 12.93
C PHE A 98 4.70 -6.73 12.89
N SER A 99 4.32 -7.57 11.93
CA SER A 99 2.94 -8.02 11.75
C SER A 99 2.43 -8.81 12.96
N GLU A 100 3.25 -9.70 13.52
CA GLU A 100 2.95 -10.48 14.72
C GLU A 100 2.83 -9.60 15.97
N GLU A 101 3.75 -8.65 16.15
CA GLU A 101 3.71 -7.67 17.25
C GLU A 101 2.46 -6.78 17.17
N LEU A 102 2.06 -6.34 15.98
CA LEU A 102 0.85 -5.57 15.75
C LEU A 102 -0.41 -6.40 16.09
N ALA A 103 -0.48 -7.64 15.59
CA ALA A 103 -1.59 -8.53 15.88
C ALA A 103 -1.72 -8.80 17.39
N ALA A 104 -0.61 -9.09 18.08
CA ALA A 104 -0.57 -9.30 19.52
C ALA A 104 -1.04 -8.06 20.29
N ARG A 105 -0.56 -6.88 19.91
CA ARG A 105 -0.99 -5.61 20.52
C ARG A 105 -2.50 -5.39 20.38
N TRP A 106 -3.06 -5.55 19.18
CA TRP A 106 -4.50 -5.35 18.97
C TRP A 106 -5.35 -6.39 19.69
N VAL A 107 -4.91 -7.65 19.75
CA VAL A 107 -5.60 -8.71 20.52
C VAL A 107 -5.67 -8.34 22.00
N GLU A 108 -4.55 -7.94 22.59
CA GLU A 108 -4.48 -7.61 24.02
C GLU A 108 -5.15 -6.27 24.37
N GLU A 109 -4.88 -5.21 23.59
CA GLU A 109 -5.39 -3.85 23.86
C GLU A 109 -6.92 -3.80 23.79
N PHE A 110 -7.53 -4.57 22.88
CA PHE A 110 -8.99 -4.59 22.69
C PHE A 110 -9.67 -5.85 23.24
N GLY A 111 -8.95 -6.72 23.93
CA GLY A 111 -9.51 -7.94 24.54
C GLY A 111 -10.13 -8.89 23.51
N LEU A 112 -9.48 -9.05 22.37
CA LEU A 112 -9.98 -9.88 21.28
C LEU A 112 -9.66 -11.36 21.53
N HIS A 113 -10.39 -11.97 22.48
CA HIS A 113 -10.28 -13.39 22.82
C HIS A 113 -11.61 -14.10 22.63
N GLY A 114 -11.66 -15.15 21.80
CA GLY A 114 -12.87 -15.86 21.43
C GLY A 114 -13.85 -15.00 20.62
N LYS A 115 -13.35 -14.02 19.87
CA LYS A 115 -14.10 -13.01 19.14
C LYS A 115 -14.22 -13.33 17.67
N ARG A 116 -15.05 -12.57 16.96
CA ARG A 116 -15.23 -12.65 15.50
C ARG A 116 -14.53 -11.48 14.86
N ILE A 117 -13.56 -11.77 14.01
CA ILE A 117 -12.76 -10.79 13.30
C ILE A 117 -13.12 -10.84 11.81
N VAL A 118 -13.46 -9.70 11.22
CA VAL A 118 -13.62 -9.54 9.77
C VAL A 118 -12.43 -8.73 9.26
N GLU A 119 -11.62 -9.32 8.38
CA GLU A 119 -10.53 -8.60 7.72
C GLU A 119 -10.91 -8.28 6.28
N ILE A 120 -10.90 -6.99 5.94
CA ILE A 120 -11.15 -6.44 4.61
C ILE A 120 -9.82 -6.29 3.90
N GLY A 121 -9.65 -6.92 2.72
CA GLY A 121 -8.37 -6.99 2.04
C GLY A 121 -7.41 -7.93 2.75
N ALA A 122 -7.86 -9.14 3.06
CA ALA A 122 -7.09 -10.12 3.84
C ALA A 122 -5.89 -10.72 3.09
N GLY A 123 -5.69 -10.41 1.80
CA GLY A 123 -4.61 -10.94 0.99
C GLY A 123 -4.57 -12.47 1.01
N LYS A 124 -3.45 -13.03 1.44
CA LYS A 124 -3.29 -14.50 1.60
C LYS A 124 -3.72 -15.01 2.98
N GLY A 125 -4.26 -14.14 3.85
CA GLY A 125 -4.82 -14.51 5.15
C GLY A 125 -3.82 -14.57 6.31
N GLU A 126 -2.58 -14.12 6.11
CA GLU A 126 -1.50 -14.25 7.09
C GLU A 126 -1.80 -13.49 8.39
N PHE A 127 -2.28 -12.25 8.31
CA PHE A 127 -2.57 -11.43 9.49
C PHE A 127 -3.82 -11.90 10.24
N LEU A 128 -4.88 -12.24 9.50
CA LEU A 128 -6.09 -12.82 10.10
C LEU A 128 -5.76 -14.11 10.85
N THR A 129 -4.89 -14.95 10.29
CA THR A 129 -4.41 -16.18 10.95
C THR A 129 -3.73 -15.85 12.27
N ALA A 130 -2.79 -14.90 12.29
CA ALA A 130 -2.10 -14.49 13.51
C ALA A 130 -3.07 -13.98 14.58
N MET A 131 -4.04 -13.13 14.22
CA MET A 131 -5.06 -12.64 15.16
C MET A 131 -5.97 -13.78 15.68
N CYS A 132 -6.28 -14.76 14.83
CA CYS A 132 -7.12 -15.90 15.25
C CYS A 132 -6.37 -16.83 16.20
N GLU A 133 -5.09 -17.09 15.96
CA GLU A 133 -4.26 -17.92 16.83
C GLU A 133 -4.02 -17.28 18.20
N LEU A 134 -3.59 -16.00 18.20
CA LEU A 134 -3.26 -15.28 19.44
C LEU A 134 -4.45 -15.13 20.39
N GLY A 135 -5.66 -14.92 19.85
CA GLY A 135 -6.85 -14.67 20.66
C GLY A 135 -7.85 -15.83 20.73
N ASP A 136 -7.54 -16.98 20.15
CA ASP A 136 -8.51 -18.09 19.99
C ASP A 136 -9.78 -17.63 19.24
N ASN A 137 -9.62 -16.77 18.23
CA ASN A 137 -10.67 -16.05 17.52
C ASN A 137 -11.22 -16.83 16.32
N PHE A 138 -12.32 -16.32 15.76
CA PHE A 138 -12.92 -16.77 14.51
C PHE A 138 -12.77 -15.67 13.45
N GLY A 139 -12.26 -16.01 12.27
CA GLY A 139 -11.94 -15.06 11.23
C GLY A 139 -12.81 -15.18 9.97
N VAL A 140 -13.17 -14.03 9.37
CA VAL A 140 -13.68 -13.97 8.00
C VAL A 140 -12.77 -13.01 7.24
N GLY A 141 -11.99 -13.53 6.28
CA GLY A 141 -11.18 -12.76 5.37
C GLY A 141 -11.91 -12.51 4.05
N ILE A 142 -11.84 -11.27 3.54
CA ILE A 142 -12.47 -10.89 2.28
C ILE A 142 -11.40 -10.34 1.36
N ASP A 143 -11.03 -11.09 0.32
CA ASP A 143 -10.02 -10.69 -0.65
C ASP A 143 -10.13 -11.49 -1.95
N PRO A 144 -10.19 -10.87 -3.15
CA PRO A 144 -10.23 -11.57 -4.42
C PRO A 144 -8.94 -12.34 -4.75
N SER A 145 -7.80 -11.95 -4.16
CA SER A 145 -6.49 -12.55 -4.40
C SER A 145 -6.18 -13.76 -3.49
N PHE A 146 -7.08 -14.12 -2.58
CA PHE A 146 -6.87 -15.22 -1.64
C PHE A 146 -6.56 -16.54 -2.34
N VAL A 147 -5.58 -17.28 -1.82
CA VAL A 147 -5.12 -18.58 -2.33
C VAL A 147 -5.32 -19.63 -1.24
N GLU A 148 -6.30 -20.52 -1.44
CA GLU A 148 -6.73 -21.50 -0.44
C GLU A 148 -5.61 -22.49 -0.03
N GLU A 149 -4.72 -22.80 -0.96
CA GLU A 149 -3.60 -23.73 -0.74
C GLU A 149 -2.53 -23.16 0.22
N ARG A 150 -2.57 -21.86 0.51
CA ARG A 150 -1.68 -21.22 1.50
C ARG A 150 -2.21 -21.30 2.93
N LEU A 151 -3.48 -21.59 3.10
CA LEU A 151 -4.09 -21.77 4.42
C LEU A 151 -3.84 -23.18 4.92
N ALA A 152 -3.18 -23.32 6.08
CA ALA A 152 -2.99 -24.62 6.72
C ALA A 152 -4.33 -25.24 7.16
N ASP A 153 -4.44 -26.57 7.08
CA ASP A 153 -5.69 -27.29 7.35
C ASP A 153 -6.21 -27.07 8.78
N GLU A 154 -5.32 -26.90 9.76
CA GLU A 154 -5.65 -26.64 11.16
C GLU A 154 -6.43 -25.34 11.37
N HIS A 155 -6.26 -24.35 10.51
CA HIS A 155 -6.94 -23.05 10.61
C HIS A 155 -8.32 -23.04 9.95
N ARG A 156 -8.63 -23.99 9.03
CA ARG A 156 -9.86 -24.04 8.25
C ARG A 156 -11.14 -24.16 9.09
N SER A 157 -11.04 -24.69 10.29
CA SER A 157 -12.21 -24.84 11.18
C SER A 157 -12.66 -23.51 11.83
N ARG A 158 -11.79 -22.50 11.83
CA ARG A 158 -12.04 -21.21 12.50
C ARG A 158 -12.05 -20.03 11.55
N MET A 159 -11.64 -20.23 10.30
CA MET A 159 -11.54 -19.16 9.31
C MET A 159 -12.32 -19.49 8.06
N GLN A 160 -12.93 -18.44 7.51
CA GLN A 160 -13.61 -18.47 6.21
C GLN A 160 -13.01 -17.36 5.34
N PHE A 161 -12.76 -17.66 4.07
CA PHE A 161 -12.32 -16.65 3.11
C PHE A 161 -13.32 -16.50 1.96
N LEU A 162 -13.66 -15.25 1.65
CA LEU A 162 -14.54 -14.86 0.57
C LEU A 162 -13.69 -14.21 -0.53
N ARG A 163 -13.63 -14.87 -1.69
CA ARG A 163 -12.77 -14.45 -2.83
C ARG A 163 -13.48 -13.41 -3.68
N GLU A 164 -13.77 -12.27 -3.09
CA GLU A 164 -14.47 -11.15 -3.73
C GLU A 164 -14.06 -9.79 -3.11
N LEU A 165 -14.40 -8.70 -3.77
CA LEU A 165 -14.20 -7.37 -3.22
C LEU A 165 -15.23 -7.09 -2.12
N TYR A 166 -14.81 -6.40 -1.06
CA TYR A 166 -15.71 -5.97 0.01
C TYR A 166 -16.80 -5.04 -0.52
N GLY A 167 -18.04 -5.30 -0.15
CA GLY A 167 -19.21 -4.54 -0.60
C GLY A 167 -20.43 -4.68 0.31
N GLU A 168 -21.57 -4.16 -0.14
CA GLU A 168 -22.85 -4.15 0.62
C GLU A 168 -23.28 -5.53 1.12
N GLN A 169 -22.97 -6.60 0.38
CA GLN A 169 -23.29 -7.98 0.77
C GLN A 169 -22.58 -8.44 2.04
N HIS A 170 -21.50 -7.76 2.44
CA HIS A 170 -20.68 -8.15 3.60
C HIS A 170 -20.98 -7.36 4.87
N VAL A 171 -21.73 -6.23 4.77
CA VAL A 171 -21.98 -5.37 5.94
C VAL A 171 -22.76 -6.07 7.05
N GLY A 172 -23.49 -7.15 6.73
CA GLY A 172 -24.22 -7.96 7.70
C GLY A 172 -23.39 -9.02 8.43
N LEU A 173 -22.11 -9.18 8.11
CA LEU A 173 -21.25 -10.15 8.80
C LEU A 173 -21.06 -9.75 10.27
N PRO A 174 -21.23 -10.69 11.20
CA PRO A 174 -21.03 -10.39 12.62
C PRO A 174 -19.54 -10.21 12.91
N ALA A 175 -19.17 -9.04 13.44
CA ALA A 175 -17.80 -8.70 13.77
C ALA A 175 -17.70 -8.08 15.16
N ASP A 176 -16.74 -8.51 15.95
CA ASP A 176 -16.30 -7.87 17.18
C ASP A 176 -15.09 -6.95 16.90
N ALA A 177 -14.36 -7.24 15.81
CA ALA A 177 -13.35 -6.37 15.23
C ALA A 177 -13.46 -6.37 13.70
N ILE A 178 -13.30 -5.18 13.10
CA ILE A 178 -13.17 -4.98 11.65
C ILE A 178 -11.76 -4.49 11.39
N VAL A 179 -10.99 -5.29 10.67
CA VAL A 179 -9.59 -5.03 10.34
C VAL A 179 -9.48 -4.66 8.86
N CYS A 180 -8.65 -3.69 8.53
CA CYS A 180 -8.35 -3.31 7.16
C CYS A 180 -6.89 -2.87 7.07
N ARG A 181 -6.05 -3.67 6.42
CA ARG A 181 -4.62 -3.41 6.29
C ARG A 181 -4.23 -3.34 4.83
N HIS A 182 -3.41 -2.33 4.47
CA HIS A 182 -2.91 -2.15 3.11
C HIS A 182 -3.99 -2.30 2.03
N THR A 183 -5.16 -1.68 2.25
CA THR A 183 -6.33 -1.80 1.37
C THR A 183 -6.97 -0.45 1.06
N LEU A 184 -7.09 0.45 2.06
CA LEU A 184 -7.77 1.73 1.88
C LEU A 184 -7.07 2.63 0.84
N GLU A 185 -5.76 2.52 0.71
CA GLU A 185 -4.95 3.22 -0.30
C GLU A 185 -5.30 2.82 -1.75
N HIS A 186 -5.89 1.63 -1.94
CA HIS A 186 -6.38 1.14 -3.24
C HIS A 186 -7.83 1.55 -3.54
N ILE A 187 -8.52 2.17 -2.58
CA ILE A 187 -9.92 2.56 -2.71
C ILE A 187 -10.03 4.02 -3.14
N HIS A 188 -10.60 4.26 -4.31
CA HIS A 188 -10.78 5.62 -4.82
C HIS A 188 -11.94 6.35 -4.14
N ASP A 189 -13.14 5.76 -4.03
CA ASP A 189 -14.29 6.32 -3.27
C ASP A 189 -14.18 5.98 -1.79
N VAL A 190 -13.19 6.57 -1.12
CA VAL A 190 -12.92 6.32 0.31
C VAL A 190 -14.11 6.67 1.20
N GLY A 191 -14.87 7.72 0.86
CA GLY A 191 -16.10 8.08 1.59
C GLY A 191 -17.21 7.03 1.43
N GLY A 192 -17.31 6.40 0.24
CA GLY A 192 -18.22 5.28 -0.01
C GLY A 192 -17.84 4.05 0.79
N PHE A 193 -16.55 3.72 0.77
CA PHE A 193 -16.01 2.60 1.52
C PHE A 193 -16.23 2.76 3.03
N MET A 194 -15.93 3.93 3.60
CA MET A 194 -16.14 4.20 5.02
C MET A 194 -17.62 4.14 5.44
N ARG A 195 -18.56 4.44 4.54
CA ARG A 195 -19.99 4.21 4.79
C ARG A 195 -20.30 2.72 4.98
N LEU A 196 -19.71 1.83 4.18
CA LEU A 196 -19.90 0.38 4.32
C LEU A 196 -19.27 -0.13 5.63
N VAL A 197 -18.06 0.33 5.97
CA VAL A 197 -17.39 0.01 7.25
C VAL A 197 -18.25 0.46 8.43
N ARG A 198 -18.83 1.66 8.35
CA ARG A 198 -19.76 2.15 9.37
C ARG A 198 -20.98 1.28 9.52
N GLN A 199 -21.66 0.94 8.40
CA GLN A 199 -22.82 0.05 8.42
C GLN A 199 -22.49 -1.31 9.04
N ALA A 200 -21.33 -1.87 8.73
CA ALA A 200 -20.86 -3.12 9.36
C ALA A 200 -20.70 -2.96 10.87
N ALA A 201 -20.09 -1.86 11.33
CA ALA A 201 -19.88 -1.58 12.76
C ALA A 201 -21.23 -1.31 13.48
N GLU A 202 -22.26 -0.79 12.81
CA GLU A 202 -23.59 -0.55 13.38
C GLU A 202 -24.28 -1.85 13.83
N ASN A 203 -23.93 -3.01 13.27
CA ASN A 203 -24.44 -4.32 13.72
C ASN A 203 -23.88 -4.76 15.08
N ASN A 204 -22.70 -4.26 15.47
CA ASN A 204 -22.12 -4.41 16.79
C ASN A 204 -21.47 -3.08 17.22
N PRO A 205 -22.21 -2.17 17.89
CA PRO A 205 -21.68 -0.86 18.28
C PRO A 205 -20.46 -0.89 19.21
N THR A 206 -20.12 -2.05 19.76
CA THR A 206 -18.91 -2.24 20.59
C THR A 206 -17.73 -2.75 19.78
N ALA A 207 -17.93 -3.06 18.50
CA ALA A 207 -16.84 -3.50 17.62
C ALA A 207 -15.75 -2.42 17.49
N VAL A 208 -14.50 -2.86 17.48
CA VAL A 208 -13.37 -2.00 17.17
C VAL A 208 -13.08 -2.04 15.67
N VAL A 209 -12.60 -0.92 15.14
CA VAL A 209 -12.21 -0.77 13.74
C VAL A 209 -10.73 -0.44 13.72
N LEU A 210 -9.93 -1.31 13.09
CA LEU A 210 -8.48 -1.34 13.16
C LEU A 210 -7.90 -1.23 11.75
N PHE A 211 -7.24 -0.12 11.46
CA PHE A 211 -6.68 0.16 10.15
C PHE A 211 -5.17 0.30 10.19
N GLU A 212 -4.50 -0.17 9.14
CA GLU A 212 -3.10 0.06 8.86
C GLU A 212 -2.92 0.34 7.36
N LEU A 213 -2.16 1.37 7.03
CA LEU A 213 -1.89 1.78 5.65
C LEU A 213 -0.64 2.67 5.57
N PRO A 214 -0.05 2.87 4.36
CA PRO A 214 1.14 3.70 4.20
C PRO A 214 0.94 5.16 4.60
N ASP A 215 1.95 5.76 5.25
CA ASP A 215 2.00 7.18 5.53
C ASP A 215 2.57 7.97 4.35
N VAL A 216 1.84 9.01 3.93
CA VAL A 216 2.28 9.88 2.83
C VAL A 216 3.28 10.95 3.27
N VAL A 217 3.32 11.32 4.55
CA VAL A 217 4.21 12.39 5.04
C VAL A 217 5.67 12.03 4.78
N ARG A 218 6.05 10.78 5.07
CA ARG A 218 7.39 10.27 4.75
C ARG A 218 7.66 10.33 3.25
N VAL A 219 6.69 9.88 2.42
CA VAL A 219 6.83 9.90 0.95
C VAL A 219 7.12 11.30 0.43
N LEU A 220 6.44 12.31 0.98
CA LEU A 220 6.61 13.71 0.56
C LEU A 220 7.94 14.29 1.03
N ARG A 221 8.34 14.06 2.30
CA ARG A 221 9.56 14.63 2.90
C ARG A 221 10.84 14.01 2.35
N ASP A 222 10.84 12.70 2.16
CA ASP A 222 11.99 11.96 1.60
C ASP A 222 12.03 12.02 0.08
N VAL A 223 11.01 12.63 -0.56
CA VAL A 223 10.80 12.61 -2.00
C VAL A 223 10.83 11.18 -2.54
N ALA A 224 10.21 10.26 -1.82
CA ALA A 224 10.22 8.83 -2.07
C ALA A 224 9.32 8.46 -3.26
N PHE A 225 9.72 8.88 -4.46
CA PHE A 225 8.97 8.64 -5.70
C PHE A 225 8.71 7.16 -5.97
N TRP A 226 9.50 6.27 -5.41
CA TRP A 226 9.32 4.82 -5.48
C TRP A 226 8.12 4.31 -4.65
N ASP A 227 7.53 5.13 -3.79
CA ASP A 227 6.29 4.85 -3.06
C ASP A 227 5.05 5.44 -3.76
N ILE A 228 5.20 5.98 -4.98
CA ILE A 228 4.12 6.51 -5.80
C ILE A 228 3.90 5.57 -6.99
N TYR A 229 2.74 4.90 -7.02
CA TYR A 229 2.36 3.98 -8.10
C TYR A 229 0.85 3.96 -8.32
N TYR A 230 0.43 3.44 -9.46
CA TYR A 230 -0.96 3.59 -9.94
C TYR A 230 -2.00 2.97 -9.02
N GLU A 231 -1.70 1.81 -8.43
CA GLU A 231 -2.61 1.08 -7.55
C GLU A 231 -2.96 1.85 -6.28
N HIS A 232 -2.03 2.66 -5.75
CA HIS A 232 -2.31 3.60 -4.67
C HIS A 232 -2.97 4.85 -5.24
N CYS A 233 -4.30 4.82 -5.33
CA CYS A 233 -5.07 5.97 -5.80
C CYS A 233 -5.43 6.94 -4.67
N SER A 234 -5.20 6.57 -3.41
CA SER A 234 -5.52 7.32 -2.19
C SER A 234 -4.32 7.31 -1.25
N TYR A 235 -3.89 8.49 -0.81
CA TYR A 235 -2.74 8.65 0.07
C TYR A 235 -3.15 9.40 1.33
N PHE A 236 -2.73 8.89 2.47
CA PHE A 236 -3.11 9.39 3.77
C PHE A 236 -1.89 9.80 4.59
N SER A 237 -2.06 10.88 5.32
CA SER A 237 -1.30 11.19 6.52
C SER A 237 -2.13 10.83 7.76
N THR A 238 -1.52 10.76 8.93
CA THR A 238 -2.26 10.48 10.17
C THR A 238 -3.43 11.44 10.36
N GLY A 239 -3.22 12.73 10.10
CA GLY A 239 -4.28 13.74 10.26
C GLY A 239 -5.38 13.61 9.21
N SER A 240 -5.07 13.33 7.94
CA SER A 240 -6.10 13.17 6.90
C SER A 240 -6.93 11.91 7.12
N LEU A 241 -6.31 10.83 7.60
CA LEU A 241 -6.98 9.57 7.94
C LEU A 241 -7.92 9.77 9.14
N ALA A 242 -7.45 10.39 10.21
CA ALA A 242 -8.25 10.64 11.41
C ALA A 242 -9.46 11.53 11.10
N ARG A 243 -9.30 12.55 10.23
CA ARG A 243 -10.42 13.39 9.74
C ARG A 243 -11.44 12.56 8.97
N LEU A 244 -11.00 11.67 8.06
CA LEU A 244 -11.91 10.78 7.32
C LEU A 244 -12.74 9.90 8.27
N PHE A 245 -12.11 9.34 9.31
CA PHE A 245 -12.81 8.51 10.30
C PHE A 245 -13.85 9.31 11.09
N ARG A 246 -13.50 10.50 11.62
CA ARG A 246 -14.45 11.37 12.33
C ARG A 246 -15.61 11.82 11.45
N ASP A 247 -15.32 12.24 10.22
CA ASP A 247 -16.34 12.65 9.24
C ASP A 247 -17.26 11.46 8.88
N SER A 248 -16.79 10.23 9.02
CA SER A 248 -17.55 9.00 8.81
C SER A 248 -18.31 8.53 10.06
N GLY A 249 -18.24 9.27 11.19
CA GLY A 249 -18.98 8.98 12.42
C GLY A 249 -18.29 7.95 13.34
N PHE A 250 -16.97 7.92 13.32
CA PHE A 250 -16.17 7.15 14.24
C PHE A 250 -15.48 8.04 15.28
N GLU A 251 -15.37 7.54 16.50
CA GLU A 251 -14.45 8.04 17.50
C GLU A 251 -13.08 7.42 17.24
N VAL A 252 -12.06 8.26 17.02
CA VAL A 252 -10.67 7.81 16.90
C VAL A 252 -10.11 7.62 18.32
N LEU A 253 -9.76 6.38 18.65
CA LEU A 253 -9.24 5.98 19.95
C LEU A 253 -7.73 6.23 20.04
N GLY A 254 -7.01 5.97 18.94
CA GLY A 254 -5.58 6.12 18.82
C GLY A 254 -5.12 6.13 17.37
N ALA A 255 -3.92 6.67 17.17
CA ALA A 255 -3.19 6.52 15.90
C ALA A 255 -1.69 6.55 16.21
N ARG A 256 -0.91 5.78 15.45
CA ARG A 256 0.56 5.67 15.62
C ARG A 256 1.23 5.58 14.26
N LEU A 257 2.46 6.07 14.18
CA LEU A 257 3.38 5.76 13.09
C LEU A 257 4.19 4.53 13.49
N GLU A 258 4.25 3.57 12.58
CA GLU A 258 4.83 2.25 12.80
C GLU A 258 5.81 1.91 11.67
N TYR A 259 6.60 0.86 11.86
CA TYR A 259 7.48 0.32 10.85
C TYR A 259 8.43 1.36 10.25
N ASP A 260 9.15 2.07 11.14
CA ASP A 260 10.05 3.17 10.78
C ASP A 260 9.30 4.31 10.07
N ASP A 261 8.19 4.73 10.66
CA ASP A 261 7.28 5.78 10.19
C ASP A 261 6.71 5.55 8.76
N GLN A 262 6.76 4.31 8.27
CA GLN A 262 6.22 4.00 6.94
C GLN A 262 4.72 3.72 6.94
N TYR A 263 4.16 3.28 8.08
CA TYR A 263 2.75 2.92 8.20
C TYR A 263 2.05 3.69 9.30
N ILE A 264 0.79 4.01 9.06
CA ILE A 264 -0.13 4.54 10.07
C ILE A 264 -0.97 3.38 10.57
N THR A 265 -1.03 3.15 11.87
CA THR A 265 -2.11 2.41 12.50
C THR A 265 -3.13 3.38 13.08
N LEU A 266 -4.42 3.09 12.93
CA LEU A 266 -5.52 3.87 13.49
C LEU A 266 -6.57 2.94 14.08
N GLU A 267 -6.90 3.17 15.33
CA GLU A 267 -7.90 2.43 16.09
C GLU A 267 -9.12 3.31 16.36
N ALA A 268 -10.32 2.78 16.08
CA ALA A 268 -11.57 3.53 16.19
C ALA A 268 -12.74 2.64 16.64
N ARG A 269 -13.85 3.27 17.01
CA ARG A 269 -15.15 2.64 17.22
C ARG A 269 -16.26 3.58 16.78
N LEU A 270 -17.47 3.03 16.63
CA LEU A 270 -18.63 3.89 16.41
C LEU A 270 -18.81 4.88 17.56
N GLY A 271 -19.01 6.14 17.24
CA GLY A 271 -19.27 7.19 18.23
C GLY A 271 -19.01 8.58 17.66
N GLN A 272 -19.54 9.57 18.37
CA GLN A 272 -19.15 10.96 18.21
C GLN A 272 -18.08 11.20 19.27
N GLY A 273 -16.82 10.97 18.89
CA GLY A 273 -15.68 11.24 19.74
C GLY A 273 -15.36 12.73 19.84
N SER A 274 -14.28 13.02 20.55
CA SER A 274 -13.73 14.38 20.60
C SER A 274 -13.27 14.82 19.20
N ASP A 275 -13.63 16.04 18.80
CA ASP A 275 -13.05 16.69 17.63
C ASP A 275 -11.60 17.15 17.86
N THR A 276 -11.07 16.91 19.05
CA THR A 276 -9.70 17.26 19.39
C THR A 276 -8.73 16.34 18.65
N PRO A 277 -7.83 16.90 17.83
CA PRO A 277 -6.82 16.09 17.14
C PRO A 277 -5.89 15.39 18.16
N LEU A 278 -5.44 14.18 17.82
CA LEU A 278 -4.36 13.50 18.51
C LEU A 278 -3.04 14.24 18.28
N ALA A 279 -2.10 14.11 19.21
CA ALA A 279 -0.79 14.79 19.11
C ALA A 279 0.02 14.37 17.87
N VAL A 280 -0.25 13.20 17.30
CA VAL A 280 0.40 12.67 16.11
C VAL A 280 -0.22 13.19 14.80
N GLU A 281 -1.39 13.84 14.86
CA GLU A 281 -2.07 14.38 13.68
C GLU A 281 -1.44 15.70 13.25
N GLU A 282 -0.93 15.76 12.04
CA GLU A 282 -0.46 17.01 11.46
C GLU A 282 -1.64 17.88 10.99
N PRO A 283 -1.53 19.22 11.08
CA PRO A 283 -2.48 20.13 10.48
C PRO A 283 -2.36 20.13 8.94
N VAL A 284 -3.47 20.43 8.24
CA VAL A 284 -3.51 20.48 6.78
C VAL A 284 -2.44 21.42 6.20
N GLY A 285 -2.12 22.54 6.89
CA GLY A 285 -1.10 23.49 6.46
C GLY A 285 0.31 22.89 6.44
N ALA A 286 0.66 22.07 7.44
CA ALA A 286 1.97 21.41 7.46
C ALA A 286 2.11 20.42 6.29
N LEU A 287 1.05 19.65 5.99
CA LEU A 287 1.05 18.74 4.86
C LEU A 287 1.12 19.49 3.52
N ALA A 288 0.54 20.69 3.42
CA ALA A 288 0.69 21.54 2.23
C ALA A 288 2.15 21.98 2.02
N ASP A 289 2.88 22.26 3.11
CA ASP A 289 4.31 22.57 3.05
C ASP A 289 5.13 21.35 2.58
N ASP A 290 4.81 20.15 3.06
CA ASP A 290 5.45 18.89 2.62
C ASP A 290 5.16 18.61 1.13
N VAL A 291 3.94 18.86 0.63
CA VAL A 291 3.60 18.81 -0.81
C VAL A 291 4.43 19.79 -1.62
N ALA A 292 4.60 21.02 -1.13
CA ALA A 292 5.42 22.01 -1.80
C ALA A 292 6.91 21.62 -1.86
N LEU A 293 7.44 21.04 -0.78
CA LEU A 293 8.80 20.50 -0.72
C LEU A 293 8.99 19.37 -1.74
N PHE A 294 8.09 18.39 -1.76
CA PHE A 294 8.14 17.29 -2.73
C PHE A 294 8.18 17.81 -4.17
N ARG A 295 7.27 18.74 -4.51
CA ARG A 295 7.19 19.34 -5.85
C ARG A 295 8.47 20.05 -6.27
N GLN A 296 9.14 20.74 -5.33
CA GLN A 296 10.38 21.46 -5.59
C GLN A 296 11.57 20.52 -5.78
N SER A 297 11.64 19.43 -5.00
CA SER A 297 12.81 18.55 -4.91
C SER A 297 12.74 17.33 -5.83
N TYR A 298 11.55 17.06 -6.42
CA TYR A 298 11.32 15.84 -7.21
C TYR A 298 12.30 15.69 -8.39
N ALA A 299 12.44 16.73 -9.20
CA ALA A 299 13.29 16.67 -10.39
C ALA A 299 14.76 16.42 -10.03
N GLU A 300 15.29 17.12 -9.02
CA GLU A 300 16.65 16.93 -8.53
C GLU A 300 16.89 15.51 -7.99
N THR A 301 15.91 14.96 -7.27
CA THR A 301 16.01 13.59 -6.77
C THR A 301 16.04 12.56 -7.90
N ILE A 302 15.23 12.74 -8.95
CA ILE A 302 15.26 11.88 -10.14
C ILE A 302 16.60 11.97 -10.87
N GLU A 303 17.13 13.19 -11.09
CA GLU A 303 18.43 13.39 -11.74
C GLU A 303 19.55 12.74 -10.94
N ARG A 304 19.60 12.92 -9.63
CA ARG A 304 20.60 12.30 -8.76
C ARG A 304 20.63 10.78 -8.89
N TRP A 305 19.47 10.11 -8.92
CA TRP A 305 19.41 8.65 -9.12
C TRP A 305 19.84 8.24 -10.52
N ARG A 306 19.47 9.01 -11.56
CA ARG A 306 19.91 8.76 -12.94
C ARG A 306 21.42 8.89 -13.09
N ASP A 307 22.01 9.94 -12.52
CA ASP A 307 23.45 10.15 -12.53
C ASP A 307 24.19 8.99 -11.85
N GLN A 308 23.70 8.55 -10.68
CA GLN A 308 24.27 7.42 -9.95
C GLN A 308 24.23 6.11 -10.75
N LEU A 309 23.14 5.83 -11.45
CA LEU A 309 23.05 4.67 -12.33
C LEU A 309 23.92 4.80 -13.56
N ALA A 310 24.02 5.99 -14.14
CA ALA A 310 24.89 6.26 -15.28
C ALA A 310 26.37 6.15 -14.91
N GLU A 311 26.78 6.59 -13.73
CA GLU A 311 28.14 6.41 -13.19
C GLU A 311 28.47 4.93 -13.00
N ALA A 312 27.57 4.15 -12.40
CA ALA A 312 27.74 2.71 -12.23
C ALA A 312 27.87 1.99 -13.59
N ALA A 313 27.02 2.34 -14.57
CA ALA A 313 27.08 1.80 -15.93
C ALA A 313 28.41 2.16 -16.63
N ALA A 314 28.87 3.41 -16.51
CA ALA A 314 30.16 3.86 -17.08
C ALA A 314 31.37 3.14 -16.45
N ALA A 315 31.28 2.78 -15.16
CA ALA A 315 32.27 1.98 -14.46
C ALA A 315 32.19 0.47 -14.80
N GLY A 316 31.17 0.05 -15.55
CA GLY A 316 30.93 -1.38 -15.86
C GLY A 316 30.46 -2.19 -14.67
N GLU A 317 29.87 -1.53 -13.66
CA GLU A 317 29.34 -2.19 -12.47
C GLU A 317 28.08 -3.03 -12.80
N ARG A 318 27.98 -4.18 -12.19
CA ARG A 318 26.78 -5.03 -12.23
C ARG A 318 25.82 -4.60 -11.15
N VAL A 319 24.73 -3.98 -11.54
CA VAL A 319 23.73 -3.43 -10.62
C VAL A 319 22.50 -4.32 -10.57
N VAL A 320 21.98 -4.54 -9.37
CA VAL A 320 20.67 -5.19 -9.14
C VAL A 320 19.85 -4.35 -8.14
N ILE A 321 18.51 -4.41 -8.25
CA ILE A 321 17.63 -3.99 -7.16
C ILE A 321 17.28 -5.19 -6.27
N TRP A 322 17.02 -4.93 -5.01
CA TRP A 322 16.51 -5.92 -4.05
C TRP A 322 15.14 -5.47 -3.52
N GLY A 323 14.10 -6.22 -3.91
CA GLY A 323 12.69 -5.94 -3.72
C GLY A 323 11.95 -5.79 -5.05
N ALA A 324 11.36 -6.89 -5.54
CA ALA A 324 10.58 -6.94 -6.78
C ALA A 324 9.08 -6.70 -6.51
N GLY A 325 8.76 -5.72 -5.70
CA GLY A 325 7.42 -5.24 -5.41
C GLY A 325 7.19 -3.85 -5.98
N SER A 326 6.16 -3.18 -5.45
CA SER A 326 5.67 -1.89 -5.94
C SER A 326 6.74 -0.80 -5.99
N LYS A 327 7.57 -0.70 -4.93
CA LYS A 327 8.69 0.25 -4.89
C LYS A 327 9.69 0.01 -6.03
N GLY A 328 10.05 -1.26 -6.30
CA GLY A 328 10.95 -1.62 -7.40
C GLY A 328 10.37 -1.28 -8.76
N VAL A 329 9.11 -1.57 -8.99
CA VAL A 329 8.41 -1.22 -10.25
C VAL A 329 8.37 0.30 -10.45
N SER A 330 7.99 1.06 -9.42
CA SER A 330 7.96 2.52 -9.51
C SER A 330 9.34 3.11 -9.71
N PHE A 331 10.35 2.63 -9.00
CA PHE A 331 11.74 3.08 -9.14
C PHE A 331 12.24 2.89 -10.60
N LEU A 332 12.13 1.67 -11.13
CA LEU A 332 12.59 1.35 -12.48
C LEU A 332 11.85 2.13 -13.56
N THR A 333 10.52 2.23 -13.45
CA THR A 333 9.69 2.92 -14.46
C THR A 333 9.87 4.42 -14.44
N THR A 334 9.97 5.04 -13.25
CA THR A 334 10.15 6.49 -13.10
C THR A 334 11.52 6.96 -13.58
N LEU A 335 12.56 6.17 -13.30
CA LEU A 335 13.91 6.49 -13.81
C LEU A 335 14.08 6.15 -15.28
N GLY A 336 13.20 5.34 -15.87
CA GLY A 336 13.30 4.86 -17.24
C GLY A 336 14.42 3.84 -17.46
N VAL A 337 14.74 3.07 -16.41
CA VAL A 337 15.81 2.06 -16.39
C VAL A 337 15.45 0.89 -17.30
N THR A 338 16.38 0.48 -18.16
CA THR A 338 16.20 -0.67 -19.05
C THR A 338 17.34 -1.68 -18.97
N VAL A 339 18.60 -1.23 -19.10
CA VAL A 339 19.80 -2.09 -19.17
C VAL A 339 20.76 -1.86 -18.00
N GLU A 340 20.65 -0.75 -17.32
CA GLU A 340 21.54 -0.34 -16.21
C GLU A 340 21.38 -1.28 -15.00
N ILE A 341 20.18 -1.85 -14.83
CA ILE A 341 19.86 -2.82 -13.78
C ILE A 341 19.41 -4.12 -14.44
N ALA A 342 20.20 -5.19 -14.27
CA ALA A 342 20.00 -6.44 -14.98
C ALA A 342 18.90 -7.34 -14.39
N PHE A 343 18.79 -7.35 -13.05
CA PHE A 343 17.88 -8.25 -12.32
C PHE A 343 17.22 -7.53 -11.15
N ALA A 344 16.03 -8.01 -10.79
CA ALA A 344 15.38 -7.72 -9.52
C ALA A 344 15.50 -8.95 -8.61
N VAL A 345 16.03 -8.78 -7.40
CA VAL A 345 16.13 -9.85 -6.40
C VAL A 345 14.92 -9.78 -5.48
N ASP A 346 14.32 -10.92 -5.16
CA ASP A 346 13.23 -10.99 -4.19
C ASP A 346 13.34 -12.26 -3.34
N VAL A 347 13.02 -12.15 -2.06
CA VAL A 347 12.98 -13.30 -1.13
C VAL A 347 11.71 -14.15 -1.30
N ASN A 348 10.67 -13.60 -1.93
CA ASN A 348 9.42 -14.30 -2.18
C ASN A 348 9.56 -15.32 -3.32
N PRO A 349 9.48 -16.65 -3.05
CA PRO A 349 9.72 -17.68 -4.05
C PRO A 349 8.66 -17.69 -5.18
N TYR A 350 7.46 -17.16 -4.93
CA TYR A 350 6.40 -17.11 -5.94
C TYR A 350 6.69 -16.11 -7.07
N LYS A 351 7.61 -15.16 -6.83
CA LYS A 351 8.08 -14.19 -7.82
C LYS A 351 9.24 -14.69 -8.66
N HIS A 352 9.96 -15.72 -8.22
CA HIS A 352 11.15 -16.19 -8.92
C HIS A 352 10.85 -16.68 -10.34
N GLY A 353 11.67 -16.25 -11.30
CA GLY A 353 11.50 -16.55 -12.72
C GLY A 353 10.44 -15.72 -13.42
N LYS A 354 9.75 -14.83 -12.71
CA LYS A 354 8.83 -13.82 -13.28
C LYS A 354 9.60 -12.58 -13.71
N TYR A 355 8.89 -11.57 -14.22
CA TYR A 355 9.47 -10.36 -14.78
C TYR A 355 8.81 -9.11 -14.19
N MET A 356 9.62 -8.05 -14.03
CA MET A 356 9.15 -6.76 -13.53
C MET A 356 8.20 -6.12 -14.54
N PRO A 357 6.96 -5.75 -14.16
CA PRO A 357 6.02 -5.07 -15.05
C PRO A 357 6.63 -3.79 -15.66
N ALA A 358 6.34 -3.56 -16.93
CA ALA A 358 6.74 -2.42 -17.74
C ALA A 358 8.24 -2.30 -18.09
N THR A 359 9.15 -2.94 -17.37
CA THR A 359 10.61 -2.78 -17.57
C THR A 359 11.33 -4.10 -17.90
N GLY A 360 10.73 -5.25 -17.56
CA GLY A 360 11.14 -6.56 -18.07
C GLY A 360 12.34 -7.19 -17.37
N GLN A 361 12.89 -6.63 -16.28
CA GLN A 361 13.95 -7.29 -15.51
C GLN A 361 13.44 -8.63 -14.96
N ARG A 362 14.26 -9.66 -15.08
CA ARG A 362 13.94 -10.97 -14.52
C ARG A 362 14.06 -10.93 -12.99
N ILE A 363 13.07 -11.50 -12.31
CA ILE A 363 13.08 -11.64 -10.86
C ILE A 363 13.82 -12.94 -10.50
N VAL A 364 14.81 -12.83 -9.62
CA VAL A 364 15.70 -13.93 -9.24
C VAL A 364 15.72 -14.12 -7.72
N ALA A 365 16.02 -15.36 -7.30
CA ALA A 365 16.27 -15.65 -5.90
C ALA A 365 17.61 -15.03 -5.42
N PRO A 366 17.76 -14.71 -4.12
CA PRO A 366 19.02 -14.21 -3.56
C PRO A 366 20.24 -15.07 -3.90
N GLU A 367 20.09 -16.40 -3.91
CA GLU A 367 21.19 -17.36 -4.17
C GLU A 367 21.80 -17.21 -5.57
N PHE A 368 21.04 -16.69 -6.55
CA PHE A 368 21.54 -16.37 -7.88
C PHE A 368 22.72 -15.40 -7.84
N LEU A 369 22.79 -14.54 -6.83
CA LEU A 369 23.85 -13.56 -6.69
C LEU A 369 25.24 -14.19 -6.44
N ARG A 370 25.34 -15.43 -5.94
CA ARG A 370 26.61 -16.15 -5.82
C ARG A 370 27.31 -16.32 -7.17
N GLU A 371 26.54 -16.50 -8.22
CA GLU A 371 27.05 -16.63 -9.61
C GLU A 371 27.19 -15.25 -10.26
N TYR A 372 26.18 -14.41 -10.13
CA TYR A 372 26.12 -13.09 -10.78
C TYR A 372 27.15 -12.12 -10.21
N LYS A 373 27.38 -12.13 -8.89
CA LYS A 373 28.33 -11.29 -8.14
C LYS A 373 28.14 -9.80 -8.45
N PRO A 374 27.06 -9.17 -7.99
CA PRO A 374 26.82 -7.75 -8.23
C PRO A 374 27.89 -6.87 -7.56
N ASP A 375 28.17 -5.73 -8.18
CA ASP A 375 29.06 -4.71 -7.62
C ASP A 375 28.24 -3.69 -6.79
N LEU A 376 26.93 -3.50 -7.16
CA LEU A 376 26.00 -2.64 -6.46
C LEU A 376 24.64 -3.35 -6.28
N VAL A 377 24.13 -3.32 -5.05
CA VAL A 377 22.76 -3.73 -4.68
C VAL A 377 21.99 -2.50 -4.18
N ILE A 378 20.84 -2.22 -4.77
CA ILE A 378 19.95 -1.14 -4.33
C ILE A 378 18.74 -1.77 -3.65
N ALA A 379 18.65 -1.64 -2.34
CA ALA A 379 17.51 -2.11 -1.54
C ALA A 379 16.32 -1.16 -1.73
N MET A 380 15.20 -1.67 -2.18
CA MET A 380 13.99 -0.88 -2.46
C MET A 380 13.25 -0.43 -1.19
N ASN A 381 13.78 -0.75 -0.03
CA ASN A 381 13.37 -0.18 1.25
C ASN A 381 14.54 -0.27 2.23
N SER A 382 14.99 0.87 2.72
CA SER A 382 16.14 0.99 3.64
C SER A 382 15.96 0.23 4.96
N ILE A 383 14.72 -0.04 5.38
CA ILE A 383 14.42 -0.81 6.58
C ILE A 383 14.98 -2.25 6.54
N TYR A 384 15.25 -2.79 5.35
CA TYR A 384 15.78 -4.15 5.14
C TYR A 384 17.30 -4.20 4.95
N LEU A 385 18.03 -3.08 5.08
CA LEU A 385 19.48 -3.04 4.81
C LEU A 385 20.25 -4.05 5.67
N ASP A 386 19.92 -4.17 6.94
CA ASP A 386 20.58 -5.13 7.85
C ASP A 386 20.28 -6.58 7.46
N GLU A 387 19.00 -6.89 7.14
CA GLU A 387 18.57 -8.23 6.70
C GLU A 387 19.25 -8.61 5.38
N ILE A 388 19.29 -7.69 4.42
CA ILE A 388 19.92 -7.88 3.11
C ILE A 388 21.45 -8.03 3.28
N GLY A 389 22.08 -7.17 4.10
CA GLY A 389 23.51 -7.22 4.39
C GLY A 389 23.93 -8.57 4.97
N ALA A 390 23.20 -9.04 5.99
CA ALA A 390 23.45 -10.35 6.60
C ALA A 390 23.28 -11.51 5.59
N GLN A 391 22.27 -11.41 4.69
CA GLN A 391 22.08 -12.43 3.67
C GLN A 391 23.20 -12.40 2.61
N LEU A 392 23.67 -11.23 2.19
CA LEU A 392 24.81 -11.09 1.28
C LEU A 392 26.09 -11.66 1.91
N GLU A 393 26.37 -11.34 3.18
CA GLU A 393 27.52 -11.89 3.93
C GLU A 393 27.47 -13.42 4.02
N SER A 394 26.29 -14.00 4.26
CA SER A 394 26.11 -15.47 4.29
C SER A 394 26.42 -16.15 2.94
N MET A 395 26.46 -15.37 1.87
CA MET A 395 26.80 -15.79 0.51
C MET A 395 28.25 -15.49 0.11
N ASP A 396 29.06 -14.96 1.03
CA ASP A 396 30.42 -14.46 0.77
C ASP A 396 30.47 -13.33 -0.27
N LEU A 397 29.45 -12.46 -0.26
CA LEU A 397 29.33 -11.33 -1.16
C LEU A 397 29.44 -10.00 -0.38
N GLN A 398 30.15 -9.04 -0.96
CA GLN A 398 30.37 -7.72 -0.37
C GLN A 398 30.17 -6.61 -1.42
N PRO A 399 29.01 -6.53 -2.09
CA PRO A 399 28.72 -5.43 -2.98
C PRO A 399 28.56 -4.13 -2.20
N ARG A 400 28.65 -3.00 -2.89
CA ARG A 400 28.13 -1.74 -2.34
C ARG A 400 26.61 -1.87 -2.15
N LEU A 401 26.11 -1.66 -0.93
CA LEU A 401 24.70 -1.76 -0.58
C LEU A 401 24.15 -0.36 -0.32
N LEU A 402 23.12 0.03 -1.07
CA LEU A 402 22.40 1.31 -0.92
C LEU A 402 20.93 1.05 -0.62
N GLY A 403 20.32 1.91 0.19
CA GLY A 403 18.87 1.95 0.38
C GLY A 403 18.25 3.15 -0.34
N VAL A 404 17.01 3.00 -0.81
CA VAL A 404 16.18 4.12 -1.29
C VAL A 404 15.48 4.82 -0.14
#